data_0f0007194765ce4f620ae66a4c9ca1d5
#
_entry.id   0f0007194765ce4f620ae66a4c9ca1d5
#
_cell.length_a   1.000
_cell.length_b   1.000
_cell.length_c   1.000
_cell.angle_alpha   90.00
_cell.angle_beta   90.00
_cell.angle_gamma   90.00
#
_symmetry.space_group_name_H-M   'P 1'
#
loop_
_entity.id
_entity.type
_entity.pdbx_description
1 polymer ?
#
loop_
_entity_poly.entity_id
_entity_poly.type
_entity_poly.pdbx_seq_one_letter_code
_entity_poly.pdbx_strand_id
1 'polypeptide(L)'
;MVSRILAIDPGNTESAYALIDTSTRRPLDIGKPPNEEILNLFRRGDIVLAEIVPTVVIEMVASYGMPVGASVFETCVWIGRFQQHALTGLGTLPTLTKRQAVKLHHCHSPRATDATVRQALVDRFAAGQPNHGKGTKEDPGWFYGFRADVWQ
;
A
#
# COMPACT_ATOMS: atom_id res chain seq x y z
N MET A 1 -13.15 11.71 -13.91
CA MET A 1 -12.22 10.71 -14.48
C MET A 1 -11.89 9.71 -13.37
N VAL A 2 -12.17 8.43 -13.58
CA VAL A 2 -11.81 7.40 -12.60
C VAL A 2 -10.30 7.24 -12.64
N SER A 3 -9.63 7.40 -11.51
CA SER A 3 -8.20 7.12 -11.38
C SER A 3 -7.98 6.11 -10.26
N ARG A 4 -6.84 5.42 -10.29
CA ARG A 4 -6.51 4.38 -9.31
C ARG A 4 -5.13 4.64 -8.73
N ILE A 5 -4.95 4.22 -7.48
CA ILE A 5 -3.65 4.21 -6.82
C ILE A 5 -3.35 2.75 -6.45
N LEU A 6 -2.17 2.27 -6.84
CA LEU A 6 -1.59 1.04 -6.34
C LEU A 6 -0.53 1.42 -5.30
N ALA A 7 -0.82 1.19 -4.04
CA ALA A 7 0.11 1.39 -2.94
C ALA A 7 0.80 0.06 -2.60
N ILE A 8 2.11 0.07 -2.38
CA ILE A 8 2.91 -1.11 -2.03
C ILE A 8 3.75 -0.80 -0.79
N ASP A 9 3.62 -1.65 0.23
CA ASP A 9 4.52 -1.72 1.38
C ASP A 9 5.49 -2.90 1.17
N PRO A 10 6.75 -2.62 0.76
CA PRO A 10 7.67 -3.66 0.34
C PRO A 10 8.33 -4.35 1.52
N GLY A 11 8.46 -5.67 1.41
CA GLY A 11 9.27 -6.51 2.29
C GLY A 11 10.36 -7.26 1.53
N ASN A 12 11.18 -8.00 2.24
CA ASN A 12 12.27 -8.76 1.63
C ASN A 12 11.83 -10.06 0.93
N THR A 13 10.67 -10.62 1.29
CA THR A 13 10.11 -11.85 0.69
C THR A 13 8.69 -11.69 0.21
N GLU A 14 7.87 -10.97 0.95
CA GLU A 14 6.48 -10.65 0.68
C GLU A 14 6.28 -9.15 0.78
N SER A 15 5.38 -8.61 -0.02
CA SER A 15 4.98 -7.19 0.05
C SER A 15 3.48 -7.07 0.14
N ALA A 16 3.02 -6.15 1.00
CA ALA A 16 1.60 -5.83 1.04
C ALA A 16 1.26 -4.82 -0.07
N TYR A 17 0.03 -4.88 -0.57
CA TYR A 17 -0.47 -3.90 -1.52
C TYR A 17 -1.94 -3.57 -1.29
N ALA A 18 -2.33 -2.39 -1.74
CA ALA A 18 -3.72 -1.97 -1.85
C ALA A 18 -3.93 -1.24 -3.17
N LEU A 19 -4.92 -1.68 -3.95
CA LEU A 19 -5.42 -0.97 -5.13
C LEU A 19 -6.64 -0.18 -4.71
N ILE A 20 -6.60 1.14 -4.90
CA ILE A 20 -7.62 2.08 -4.40
C ILE A 20 -8.25 2.81 -5.57
N ASP A 21 -9.58 2.89 -5.59
CA ASP A 21 -10.33 3.81 -6.45
C ASP A 21 -10.31 5.20 -5.82
N THR A 22 -9.79 6.20 -6.54
CA THR A 22 -9.64 7.56 -5.99
C THR A 22 -10.95 8.33 -5.92
N SER A 23 -11.96 7.97 -6.72
CA SER A 23 -13.27 8.63 -6.71
C SER A 23 -14.11 8.25 -5.51
N THR A 24 -14.13 6.97 -5.17
CA THR A 24 -14.84 6.43 -4.01
C THR A 24 -13.97 6.37 -2.75
N ARG A 25 -12.64 6.45 -2.95
CA ARG A 25 -11.60 6.24 -1.93
C ARG A 25 -11.64 4.84 -1.30
N ARG A 26 -12.28 3.88 -1.96
CA ARG A 26 -12.39 2.50 -1.46
C ARG A 26 -11.30 1.61 -2.03
N PRO A 27 -10.81 0.65 -1.23
CA PRO A 27 -9.94 -0.40 -1.75
C PRO A 27 -10.74 -1.30 -2.71
N LEU A 28 -10.16 -1.57 -3.88
CA LEU A 28 -10.68 -2.49 -4.89
C LEU A 28 -10.09 -3.89 -4.71
N ASP A 29 -8.81 -3.94 -4.34
CA ASP A 29 -8.08 -5.16 -4.11
C ASP A 29 -6.97 -4.94 -3.10
N ILE A 30 -6.68 -5.94 -2.29
CA ILE A 30 -5.66 -5.91 -1.25
C ILE A 30 -5.01 -7.28 -1.11
N GLY A 31 -3.76 -7.30 -0.71
CA GLY A 31 -3.08 -8.57 -0.43
C GLY A 31 -1.69 -8.40 0.14
N LYS A 32 -1.09 -9.54 0.48
CA LYS A 32 0.32 -9.67 0.87
C LYS A 32 0.91 -10.95 0.27
N PRO A 33 1.09 -11.00 -1.06
CA PRO A 33 1.67 -12.15 -1.72
C PRO A 33 3.21 -12.11 -1.68
N PRO A 34 3.86 -13.22 -2.07
CA PRO A 34 5.28 -13.22 -2.41
C PRO A 34 5.62 -12.13 -3.44
N ASN A 35 6.83 -11.58 -3.34
CA ASN A 35 7.25 -10.45 -4.17
C ASN A 35 7.19 -10.73 -5.68
N GLU A 36 7.42 -11.97 -6.11
CA GLU A 36 7.30 -12.39 -7.51
C GLU A 36 5.87 -12.24 -8.04
N GLU A 37 4.86 -12.42 -7.19
CA GLU A 37 3.47 -12.24 -7.59
C GLU A 37 3.14 -10.76 -7.80
N ILE A 38 3.71 -9.86 -7.02
CA ILE A 38 3.62 -8.41 -7.27
C ILE A 38 4.17 -8.07 -8.67
N LEU A 39 5.31 -8.65 -9.06
CA LEU A 39 5.85 -8.45 -10.41
C LEU A 39 4.89 -8.95 -11.49
N ASN A 40 4.20 -10.05 -11.25
CA ASN A 40 3.23 -10.60 -12.19
C ASN A 40 2.02 -9.69 -12.37
N LEU A 41 1.58 -8.99 -11.33
CA LEU A 41 0.52 -7.99 -11.45
C LEU A 41 0.87 -6.92 -12.50
N PHE A 42 2.10 -6.40 -12.47
CA PHE A 42 2.55 -5.42 -13.48
C PHE A 42 2.62 -6.00 -14.89
N ARG A 43 2.96 -7.29 -15.06
CA ARG A 43 3.11 -7.94 -16.37
C ARG A 43 1.79 -8.29 -17.03
N ARG A 44 0.80 -8.71 -16.25
CA ARG A 44 -0.47 -9.25 -16.78
C ARG A 44 -1.48 -8.18 -17.16
N GLY A 45 -1.21 -6.93 -16.84
CA GLY A 45 -2.22 -5.89 -16.99
C GLY A 45 -3.44 -6.09 -16.08
N ASP A 46 -3.37 -7.04 -15.13
CA ASP A 46 -4.46 -7.33 -14.18
C ASP A 46 -4.82 -6.10 -13.35
N ILE A 47 -3.84 -5.21 -13.15
CA ILE A 47 -4.03 -3.92 -12.49
C ILE A 47 -4.63 -2.88 -13.47
N VAL A 48 -4.45 -3.09 -14.77
CA VAL A 48 -5.01 -2.22 -15.83
C VAL A 48 -6.41 -2.74 -16.23
N LEU A 49 -7.30 -2.89 -15.26
CA LEU A 49 -8.69 -3.16 -15.56
C LEU A 49 -9.29 -1.90 -16.22
N ALA A 50 -9.82 -2.07 -17.43
CA ALA A 50 -10.54 -1.03 -18.17
C ALA A 50 -9.68 0.21 -18.57
N GLU A 51 -8.49 -0.01 -19.13
CA GLU A 51 -7.64 1.04 -19.71
C GLU A 51 -7.14 2.13 -18.73
N ILE A 52 -7.28 1.90 -17.42
CA ILE A 52 -6.84 2.86 -16.40
C ILE A 52 -5.52 2.40 -15.82
N VAL A 53 -4.43 3.07 -16.18
CA VAL A 53 -3.12 2.87 -15.58
C VAL A 53 -3.12 3.51 -14.18
N PRO A 54 -2.86 2.74 -13.10
CA PRO A 54 -2.83 3.30 -11.76
C PRO A 54 -1.58 4.17 -11.54
N THR A 55 -1.71 5.18 -10.68
CA THR A 55 -0.54 5.79 -10.05
C THR A 55 0.05 4.79 -9.07
N VAL A 56 1.33 4.47 -9.21
CA VAL A 56 2.00 3.54 -8.30
C VAL A 56 2.75 4.31 -7.23
N VAL A 57 2.54 3.95 -5.97
CA VAL A 57 3.22 4.51 -4.80
C VAL A 57 3.87 3.38 -4.02
N ILE A 58 5.16 3.50 -3.70
CA ILE A 58 5.90 2.48 -2.96
C ILE A 58 6.46 3.12 -1.69
N GLU A 59 6.28 2.47 -0.54
CA GLU A 59 6.93 2.89 0.68
C GLU A 59 8.44 2.67 0.57
N MET A 60 9.22 3.71 0.82
CA MET A 60 10.68 3.64 0.81
C MET A 60 11.21 3.47 2.23
N VAL A 61 12.07 2.49 2.40
CA VAL A 61 12.76 2.26 3.67
C VAL A 61 13.66 3.44 4.07
N ALA A 62 13.80 3.67 5.37
CA ALA A 62 14.67 4.70 5.91
C ALA A 62 15.31 4.20 7.21
N SER A 63 16.61 4.49 7.39
CA SER A 63 17.34 4.06 8.57
C SER A 63 17.14 4.98 9.79
N TYR A 64 16.80 6.24 9.56
CA TYR A 64 16.74 7.30 10.57
C TYR A 64 17.99 7.35 11.49
N GLY A 65 19.16 7.05 10.93
CA GLY A 65 20.43 7.03 11.66
C GLY A 65 20.69 5.73 12.45
N MET A 66 19.80 4.74 12.37
CA MET A 66 19.99 3.43 12.99
C MET A 66 20.66 2.45 12.03
N PRO A 67 21.45 1.48 12.53
CA PRO A 67 21.95 0.39 11.70
C PRO A 67 20.81 -0.39 11.07
N VAL A 68 20.99 -0.81 9.83
CA VAL A 68 20.01 -1.62 9.07
C VAL A 68 20.58 -3.03 8.83
N GLY A 69 19.73 -4.03 8.94
CA GLY A 69 20.07 -5.44 8.70
C GLY A 69 19.99 -5.84 7.23
N ALA A 70 20.39 -7.07 6.93
CA ALA A 70 20.40 -7.63 5.57
C ALA A 70 19.01 -7.56 4.90
N SER A 71 17.93 -7.81 5.65
CA SER A 71 16.57 -7.75 5.14
C SER A 71 16.17 -6.39 4.57
N VAL A 72 16.74 -5.31 5.09
CA VAL A 72 16.50 -3.95 4.57
C VAL A 72 17.15 -3.78 3.20
N PHE A 73 18.38 -4.30 3.02
CA PHE A 73 19.05 -4.27 1.71
C PHE A 73 18.30 -5.12 0.67
N GLU A 74 17.81 -6.30 1.05
CA GLU A 74 16.97 -7.14 0.19
C GLU A 74 15.67 -6.42 -0.19
N THR A 75 15.03 -5.73 0.74
CA THR A 75 13.86 -4.89 0.48
C THR A 75 14.17 -3.78 -0.52
N CYS A 76 15.33 -3.11 -0.40
CA CYS A 76 15.75 -2.09 -1.37
C CYS A 76 15.89 -2.66 -2.79
N VAL A 77 16.41 -3.88 -2.93
CA VAL A 77 16.50 -4.58 -4.22
C VAL A 77 15.09 -4.80 -4.79
N TRP A 78 14.13 -5.22 -3.99
CA TRP A 78 12.74 -5.41 -4.42
C TRP A 78 12.08 -4.10 -4.80
N ILE A 79 12.28 -3.01 -4.06
CA ILE A 79 11.80 -1.68 -4.43
C ILE A 79 12.27 -1.30 -5.82
N GLY A 80 13.56 -1.48 -6.12
CA GLY A 80 14.13 -1.21 -7.45
C GLY A 80 13.50 -2.08 -8.54
N ARG A 81 13.27 -3.38 -8.26
CA ARG A 81 12.59 -4.29 -9.20
C ARG A 81 11.14 -3.86 -9.46
N PHE A 82 10.39 -3.48 -8.43
CA PHE A 82 9.03 -2.97 -8.59
C PHE A 82 8.99 -1.69 -9.44
N GLN A 83 9.91 -0.75 -9.19
CA GLN A 83 10.03 0.46 -9.99
C GLN A 83 10.29 0.14 -11.47
N GLN A 84 11.25 -0.74 -11.74
CA GLN A 84 11.58 -1.13 -13.11
C GLN A 84 10.42 -1.84 -13.81
N HIS A 85 9.72 -2.75 -13.12
CA HIS A 85 8.57 -3.45 -13.70
C HIS A 85 7.35 -2.53 -13.91
N ALA A 86 7.10 -1.59 -13.02
CA ALA A 86 6.06 -0.58 -13.22
C ALA A 86 6.39 0.31 -14.43
N LEU A 87 7.64 0.73 -14.56
CA LEU A 87 8.07 1.54 -15.70
C LEU A 87 7.93 0.78 -17.04
N THR A 88 8.38 -0.47 -17.09
CA THR A 88 8.34 -1.26 -18.33
C THR A 88 6.95 -1.82 -18.66
N GLY A 89 6.16 -2.20 -17.65
CA GLY A 89 4.83 -2.79 -17.84
C GLY A 89 3.69 -1.78 -17.92
N LEU A 90 3.75 -0.72 -17.12
CA LEU A 90 2.70 0.30 -17.02
C LEU A 90 3.10 1.66 -17.64
N GLY A 91 4.36 1.82 -18.03
CA GLY A 91 4.88 3.09 -18.55
C GLY A 91 4.97 4.22 -17.52
N THR A 92 4.91 3.90 -16.23
CA THR A 92 4.94 4.88 -15.13
C THR A 92 6.04 4.58 -14.13
N LEU A 93 6.75 5.63 -13.70
CA LEU A 93 7.71 5.50 -12.60
C LEU A 93 6.99 5.70 -11.27
N PRO A 94 7.07 4.74 -10.34
CA PRO A 94 6.44 4.87 -9.03
C PRO A 94 6.96 6.06 -8.22
N THR A 95 6.05 6.68 -7.47
CA THR A 95 6.41 7.64 -6.43
C THR A 95 6.87 6.90 -5.18
N LEU A 96 8.03 7.27 -4.64
CA LEU A 96 8.51 6.76 -3.37
C LEU A 96 8.06 7.65 -2.23
N THR A 97 7.46 7.08 -1.19
CA THR A 97 7.05 7.81 0.01
C THR A 97 7.68 7.19 1.25
N LYS A 98 7.97 8.00 2.25
CA LYS A 98 8.50 7.53 3.54
C LYS A 98 7.37 7.37 4.54
N ARG A 99 7.44 6.34 5.39
CA ARG A 99 6.47 6.11 6.46
C ARG A 99 6.27 7.34 7.36
N GLN A 100 7.32 8.08 7.62
CA GLN A 100 7.24 9.31 8.40
C GLN A 100 6.31 10.35 7.77
N ALA A 101 6.29 10.46 6.44
CA ALA A 101 5.38 11.36 5.73
C ALA A 101 3.91 10.92 5.88
N VAL A 102 3.65 9.61 5.84
CA VAL A 102 2.33 9.03 6.10
C VAL A 102 1.85 9.34 7.53
N LYS A 103 2.71 9.10 8.51
CA LYS A 103 2.42 9.41 9.92
C LYS A 103 2.13 10.89 10.16
N LEU A 104 2.93 11.75 9.55
CA LEU A 104 2.73 13.20 9.65
C LEU A 104 1.41 13.64 9.01
N HIS A 105 1.06 13.08 7.86
CA HIS A 105 -0.18 13.42 7.15
C HIS A 105 -1.44 12.99 7.94
N HIS A 106 -1.47 11.78 8.47
CA HIS A 106 -2.66 11.24 9.14
C HIS A 106 -2.75 11.61 10.62
N CYS A 107 -1.62 11.73 11.31
CA CYS A 107 -1.57 11.88 12.77
C CYS A 107 -0.94 13.20 13.22
N HIS A 108 -0.49 14.04 12.29
CA HIS A 108 0.24 15.29 12.58
C HIS A 108 1.49 15.08 13.46
N SER A 109 2.03 13.87 13.51
CA SER A 109 3.22 13.51 14.28
C SER A 109 4.04 12.44 13.55
N PRO A 110 5.33 12.68 13.31
CA PRO A 110 6.21 11.67 12.72
C PRO A 110 6.50 10.49 13.66
N ARG A 111 6.18 10.66 14.96
CA ARG A 111 6.36 9.64 16.01
C ARG A 111 5.10 8.81 16.27
N ALA A 112 4.02 9.01 15.50
CA ALA A 112 2.80 8.23 15.64
C ALA A 112 3.10 6.73 15.54
N THR A 113 2.42 5.92 16.36
CA THR A 113 2.51 4.46 16.28
C THR A 113 1.64 3.94 15.13
N ASP A 114 1.87 2.70 14.71
CA ASP A 114 1.03 2.06 13.70
C ASP A 114 -0.43 1.93 14.15
N ALA A 115 -0.65 1.71 15.45
CA ALA A 115 -1.99 1.70 16.02
C ALA A 115 -2.68 3.07 15.91
N THR A 116 -1.93 4.17 16.11
CA THR A 116 -2.45 5.53 15.96
C THR A 116 -2.80 5.83 14.48
N VAL A 117 -1.94 5.42 13.55
CA VAL A 117 -2.22 5.56 12.11
C VAL A 117 -3.47 4.77 11.73
N ARG A 118 -3.58 3.53 12.17
CA ARG A 118 -4.76 2.69 11.93
C ARG A 118 -6.04 3.35 12.46
N GLN A 119 -6.01 3.85 13.68
CA GLN A 119 -7.18 4.54 14.26
C GLN A 119 -7.54 5.78 13.46
N ALA A 120 -6.57 6.58 13.04
CA ALA A 120 -6.81 7.76 12.21
C ALA A 120 -7.46 7.39 10.85
N LEU A 121 -7.06 6.27 10.24
CA LEU A 121 -7.67 5.77 9.01
C LEU A 121 -9.12 5.32 9.25
N VAL A 122 -9.38 4.59 10.33
CA VAL A 122 -10.75 4.15 10.69
C VAL A 122 -11.64 5.36 10.93
N ASP A 123 -11.20 6.34 11.70
CA ASP A 123 -11.97 7.55 12.01
C ASP A 123 -12.28 8.37 10.74
N ARG A 124 -11.35 8.40 9.80
CA ARG A 124 -11.50 9.17 8.56
C ARG A 124 -12.38 8.51 7.51
N PHE A 125 -12.28 7.18 7.34
CA PHE A 125 -12.90 6.47 6.23
C PHE A 125 -14.02 5.51 6.64
N ALA A 126 -14.08 5.11 7.90
CA ALA A 126 -15.00 4.10 8.40
C ALA A 126 -15.61 4.49 9.76
N ALA A 127 -15.78 5.79 10.01
CA ALA A 127 -16.36 6.29 11.26
C ALA A 127 -17.72 5.64 11.53
N GLY A 128 -17.88 5.08 12.73
CA GLY A 128 -19.11 4.42 13.15
C GLY A 128 -19.38 3.04 12.55
N GLN A 129 -18.52 2.54 11.67
CA GLN A 129 -18.65 1.18 11.14
C GLN A 129 -18.20 0.13 12.18
N PRO A 130 -18.91 -1.02 12.25
CA PRO A 130 -18.59 -2.07 13.22
C PRO A 130 -17.23 -2.72 12.93
N ASN A 131 -16.66 -3.35 13.97
CA ASN A 131 -15.40 -4.10 13.91
C ASN A 131 -14.25 -3.26 13.32
N HIS A 132 -14.05 -2.04 13.82
CA HIS A 132 -13.02 -1.09 13.34
C HIS A 132 -13.07 -0.85 11.82
N GLY A 133 -14.26 -0.77 11.27
CA GLY A 133 -14.48 -0.57 9.85
C GLY A 133 -14.31 -1.80 8.96
N LYS A 134 -14.10 -2.98 9.54
CA LYS A 134 -14.03 -4.24 8.75
C LYS A 134 -15.41 -4.79 8.42
N GLY A 135 -16.41 -4.55 9.26
CA GLY A 135 -17.73 -5.16 9.11
C GLY A 135 -17.71 -6.67 9.28
N THR A 136 -18.57 -7.35 8.55
CA THR A 136 -18.70 -8.81 8.50
C THR A 136 -18.58 -9.31 7.06
N LYS A 137 -18.62 -10.64 6.87
CA LYS A 137 -18.62 -11.24 5.53
C LYS A 137 -19.90 -10.92 4.76
N GLU A 138 -21.03 -10.84 5.47
CA GLU A 138 -22.36 -10.55 4.93
C GLU A 138 -22.55 -9.05 4.65
N ASP A 139 -21.91 -8.19 5.46
CA ASP A 139 -21.92 -6.72 5.33
C ASP A 139 -20.50 -6.18 5.47
N PRO A 140 -19.69 -6.24 4.39
CA PRO A 140 -18.29 -5.82 4.42
C PRO A 140 -18.13 -4.32 4.63
N GLY A 141 -17.36 -3.93 5.63
CA GLY A 141 -17.00 -2.55 5.88
C GLY A 141 -15.89 -2.06 4.95
N TRP A 142 -15.51 -0.79 5.12
CA TRP A 142 -14.48 -0.14 4.31
C TRP A 142 -13.12 -0.86 4.35
N PHE A 143 -12.75 -1.39 5.54
CA PHE A 143 -11.50 -2.12 5.80
C PHE A 143 -11.68 -3.65 5.83
N TYR A 144 -12.71 -4.17 5.17
CA TYR A 144 -12.90 -5.61 5.11
C TYR A 144 -11.68 -6.32 4.51
N GLY A 145 -11.20 -7.38 5.16
CA GLY A 145 -10.01 -8.11 4.74
C GLY A 145 -8.67 -7.51 5.16
N PHE A 146 -8.63 -6.28 5.70
CA PHE A 146 -7.39 -5.67 6.18
C PHE A 146 -6.83 -6.40 7.40
N ARG A 147 -5.57 -6.78 7.33
CA ARG A 147 -4.82 -7.44 8.40
C ARG A 147 -3.32 -7.20 8.23
N ALA A 148 -2.57 -7.33 9.32
CA ALA A 148 -1.11 -7.19 9.33
C ALA A 148 -0.65 -5.96 8.51
N ASP A 149 0.32 -6.15 7.64
CA ASP A 149 0.97 -5.07 6.89
C ASP A 149 0.08 -4.43 5.82
N VAL A 150 -1.09 -5.01 5.49
CA VAL A 150 -2.06 -4.35 4.60
C VAL A 150 -2.56 -3.01 5.18
N TRP A 151 -2.43 -2.81 6.50
CA TRP A 151 -2.71 -1.54 7.14
C TRP A 151 -1.61 -0.48 6.93
N GLN A 152 -0.44 -0.88 6.51
CA GLN A 152 0.71 -0.01 6.36
C GLN A 152 0.63 0.77 5.06
#